data_9e9cab0215e2b92c31eeb271b5974545
#
_entry.id   9e9cab0215e2b92c31eeb271b5974545
#
_cell.length_a   1.000
_cell.length_b   1.000
_cell.length_c   1.000
_cell.angle_alpha   90.00
_cell.angle_beta   90.00
_cell.angle_gamma   90.00
#
_symmetry.space_group_name_H-M   'P 1'
#
loop_
_entity.id
_entity.type
_entity.pdbx_description
1 polymer ?
#
loop_
_entity_poly.entity_id
_entity_poly.type
_entity_poly.pdbx_seq_one_letter_code
_entity_poly.pdbx_strand_id
1 'polypeptide(L)'
;TAAACEKIGRDNIEFILGDFSGFDFSRVDICVVSPGVSLETPIMKAVKEHDIPIWGEVELAYRHDNGTVIGITGTNGKTTTTSLTYDIMKRHAKKALLVGNIEIPYTGYALESDKDSVTVAEISSFQLETMVTFKPHVTAILNITPDHLDRHKTLENYIAIKESITKN
;
A
#
# COMPACT_ATOMS: atom_id res chain seq x y z
N THR A 1 5.03 -16.52 -10.54
CA THR A 1 5.42 -17.61 -11.45
C THR A 1 6.88 -18.01 -11.19
N ALA A 2 7.29 -19.24 -11.55
CA ALA A 2 8.66 -19.74 -11.36
C ALA A 2 9.72 -18.77 -11.91
N ALA A 3 9.48 -18.15 -13.07
CA ALA A 3 10.37 -17.17 -13.69
C ALA A 3 10.54 -15.87 -12.85
N ALA A 4 9.54 -15.48 -12.04
CA ALA A 4 9.69 -14.35 -11.14
C ALA A 4 10.53 -14.73 -9.90
N CYS A 5 10.40 -15.97 -9.42
CA CYS A 5 11.19 -16.48 -8.29
C CYS A 5 12.68 -16.61 -8.64
N GLU A 6 13.02 -16.91 -9.90
CA GLU A 6 14.40 -16.99 -10.37
C GLU A 6 15.15 -15.65 -10.38
N LYS A 7 14.42 -14.54 -10.50
CA LYS A 7 14.98 -13.18 -10.48
C LYS A 7 15.28 -12.65 -9.07
N ILE A 8 14.67 -13.26 -8.06
CA ILE A 8 14.86 -12.90 -6.66
C ILE A 8 15.97 -13.82 -6.11
N GLY A 9 17.01 -13.25 -5.52
CA GLY A 9 18.07 -14.06 -4.89
C GLY A 9 17.49 -15.05 -3.88
N ARG A 10 18.10 -16.24 -3.79
CA ARG A 10 17.53 -17.37 -3.03
C ARG A 10 17.91 -17.39 -1.54
N ASP A 11 18.77 -16.51 -1.11
CA ASP A 11 19.25 -16.52 0.27
C ASP A 11 18.14 -16.06 1.22
N ASN A 12 17.73 -16.93 2.12
CA ASN A 12 16.70 -16.72 3.13
C ASN A 12 15.27 -16.50 2.60
N ILE A 13 14.96 -16.93 1.37
CA ILE A 13 13.62 -16.84 0.78
C ILE A 13 13.09 -18.24 0.47
N GLU A 14 11.93 -18.56 1.01
CA GLU A 14 11.17 -19.77 0.69
C GLU A 14 10.00 -19.40 -0.24
N PHE A 15 9.88 -20.06 -1.38
CA PHE A 15 8.80 -19.85 -2.34
C PHE A 15 7.74 -20.95 -2.20
N ILE A 16 6.52 -20.56 -1.89
CA ILE A 16 5.37 -21.46 -1.84
C ILE A 16 4.47 -21.13 -3.03
N LEU A 17 4.38 -22.07 -3.98
CA LEU A 17 3.61 -21.89 -5.21
C LEU A 17 2.47 -22.90 -5.27
N GLY A 18 1.25 -22.38 -5.45
CA GLY A 18 0.04 -23.21 -5.58
C GLY A 18 -0.57 -23.58 -4.24
N ASP A 19 -0.38 -24.83 -3.79
CA ASP A 19 -0.94 -25.34 -2.55
C ASP A 19 -0.10 -24.90 -1.33
N PHE A 20 -0.77 -24.40 -0.30
CA PHE A 20 -0.16 -23.99 0.98
C PHE A 20 -0.64 -24.84 2.16
N SER A 21 -1.35 -25.97 1.92
CA SER A 21 -1.96 -26.80 2.98
C SER A 21 -0.95 -27.38 3.97
N GLY A 22 0.32 -27.53 3.56
CA GLY A 22 1.42 -27.98 4.43
C GLY A 22 2.26 -26.85 5.03
N PHE A 23 1.88 -25.59 4.83
CA PHE A 23 2.65 -24.47 5.34
C PHE A 23 2.43 -24.25 6.83
N ASP A 24 3.51 -24.11 7.57
CA ASP A 24 3.47 -23.83 9.01
C ASP A 24 3.36 -22.33 9.28
N PHE A 25 2.14 -21.85 9.49
CA PHE A 25 1.85 -20.44 9.77
C PHE A 25 2.39 -19.95 11.11
N SER A 26 2.73 -20.86 12.05
CA SER A 26 3.32 -20.46 13.35
C SER A 26 4.70 -19.83 13.22
N ARG A 27 5.34 -19.96 12.08
CA ARG A 27 6.64 -19.34 11.75
C ARG A 27 6.54 -17.92 11.19
N VAL A 28 5.31 -17.39 11.05
CA VAL A 28 5.05 -16.10 10.40
C VAL A 28 4.70 -15.05 11.43
N ASP A 29 5.54 -14.04 11.55
CA ASP A 29 5.30 -12.89 12.43
C ASP A 29 4.40 -11.83 11.80
N ILE A 30 4.40 -11.74 10.46
CA ILE A 30 3.64 -10.73 9.71
C ILE A 30 3.38 -11.20 8.27
N CYS A 31 2.20 -10.88 7.76
CA CYS A 31 1.83 -11.05 6.35
C CYS A 31 1.82 -9.68 5.65
N VAL A 32 2.64 -9.51 4.63
CA VAL A 32 2.58 -8.33 3.76
C VAL A 32 1.86 -8.71 2.47
N VAL A 33 0.73 -8.05 2.20
CA VAL A 33 -0.14 -8.37 1.08
C VAL A 33 -0.08 -7.33 -0.04
N SER A 34 -0.01 -7.80 -1.27
CA SER A 34 -0.14 -6.93 -2.45
C SER A 34 -1.58 -6.41 -2.59
N PRO A 35 -1.80 -5.15 -2.98
CA PRO A 35 -3.15 -4.55 -3.10
C PRO A 35 -4.11 -5.32 -4.02
N GLY A 36 -3.58 -6.02 -5.03
CA GLY A 36 -4.36 -6.86 -5.95
C GLY A 36 -4.94 -8.14 -5.31
N VAL A 37 -4.41 -8.57 -4.16
CA VAL A 37 -4.87 -9.78 -3.48
C VAL A 37 -6.09 -9.46 -2.63
N SER A 38 -7.20 -10.19 -2.85
CA SER A 38 -8.39 -10.05 -2.00
C SER A 38 -8.15 -10.67 -0.63
N LEU A 39 -8.57 -9.97 0.43
CA LEU A 39 -8.52 -10.47 1.81
C LEU A 39 -9.48 -11.66 2.08
N GLU A 40 -10.30 -12.02 1.09
CA GLU A 40 -11.21 -13.16 1.14
C GLU A 40 -10.63 -14.44 0.50
N THR A 41 -9.40 -14.39 0.00
CA THR A 41 -8.74 -15.59 -0.54
C THR A 41 -8.49 -16.63 0.55
N PRO A 42 -8.42 -17.94 0.20
CA PRO A 42 -8.16 -19.01 1.20
C PRO A 42 -6.91 -18.77 2.03
N ILE A 43 -5.82 -18.31 1.42
CA ILE A 43 -4.58 -18.04 2.15
C ILE A 43 -4.75 -16.88 3.15
N MET A 44 -5.49 -15.82 2.78
CA MET A 44 -5.73 -14.69 3.69
C MET A 44 -6.67 -15.06 4.84
N LYS A 45 -7.58 -16.01 4.63
CA LYS A 45 -8.39 -16.60 5.70
C LYS A 45 -7.51 -17.38 6.68
N ALA A 46 -6.61 -18.22 6.18
CA ALA A 46 -5.66 -18.95 7.01
C ALA A 46 -4.75 -17.99 7.82
N VAL A 47 -4.26 -16.91 7.22
CA VAL A 47 -3.49 -15.86 7.91
C VAL A 47 -4.30 -15.24 9.07
N LYS A 48 -5.58 -14.93 8.83
CA LYS A 48 -6.48 -14.39 9.87
C LYS A 48 -6.77 -15.41 10.99
N GLU A 49 -6.97 -16.68 10.64
CA GLU A 49 -7.22 -17.76 11.60
C GLU A 49 -6.03 -18.01 12.56
N HIS A 50 -4.83 -17.63 12.15
CA HIS A 50 -3.61 -17.72 12.98
C HIS A 50 -3.25 -16.38 13.66
N ASP A 51 -4.16 -15.39 13.64
CA ASP A 51 -3.95 -14.06 14.25
C ASP A 51 -2.68 -13.33 13.74
N ILE A 52 -2.23 -13.65 12.54
CA ILE A 52 -1.04 -13.02 11.95
C ILE A 52 -1.39 -11.59 11.49
N PRO A 53 -0.64 -10.57 11.93
CA PRO A 53 -0.85 -9.20 11.48
C PRO A 53 -0.75 -9.07 9.96
N ILE A 54 -1.72 -8.39 9.34
CA ILE A 54 -1.77 -8.15 7.90
C ILE A 54 -1.45 -6.69 7.63
N TRP A 55 -0.38 -6.45 6.87
CA TRP A 55 -0.02 -5.13 6.37
C TRP A 55 -0.11 -5.10 4.85
N GLY A 56 -0.51 -3.96 4.30
CA GLY A 56 -0.33 -3.70 2.88
C GLY A 56 1.09 -3.24 2.57
N GLU A 57 1.41 -3.18 1.29
CA GLU A 57 2.68 -2.65 0.79
C GLU A 57 2.93 -1.21 1.27
N VAL A 58 1.88 -0.38 1.24
CA VAL A 58 1.95 1.03 1.70
C VAL A 58 2.19 1.13 3.21
N GLU A 59 1.55 0.29 4.02
CA GLU A 59 1.78 0.25 5.47
C GLU A 59 3.22 -0.11 5.79
N LEU A 60 3.76 -1.15 5.12
CA LEU A 60 5.15 -1.54 5.29
C LEU A 60 6.11 -0.39 4.92
N ALA A 61 5.87 0.24 3.77
CA ALA A 61 6.70 1.34 3.30
C ALA A 61 6.66 2.54 4.25
N TYR A 62 5.46 2.93 4.68
CA TYR A 62 5.25 4.06 5.58
C TYR A 62 5.99 3.90 6.92
N ARG A 63 6.05 2.70 7.46
CA ARG A 63 6.79 2.41 8.71
C ARG A 63 8.30 2.60 8.59
N HIS A 64 8.81 2.67 7.38
CA HIS A 64 10.23 2.91 7.07
C HIS A 64 10.49 4.29 6.48
N ASP A 65 9.44 5.05 6.16
CA ASP A 65 9.58 6.42 5.69
C ASP A 65 9.82 7.38 6.87
N ASN A 66 10.88 8.16 6.79
CA ASN A 66 11.28 9.13 7.80
C ASN A 66 10.97 10.59 7.41
N GLY A 67 10.35 10.80 6.24
CA GLY A 67 10.04 12.10 5.67
C GLY A 67 8.64 12.60 5.96
N THR A 68 8.30 13.71 5.34
CA THR A 68 6.94 14.24 5.32
C THR A 68 6.14 13.54 4.23
N VAL A 69 5.02 12.93 4.59
CA VAL A 69 4.17 12.18 3.66
C VAL A 69 2.93 12.99 3.29
N ILE A 70 2.65 13.10 1.99
CA ILE A 70 1.43 13.65 1.39
C ILE A 70 0.69 12.49 0.73
N GLY A 71 -0.49 12.13 1.23
CA GLY A 71 -1.32 11.04 0.71
C GLY A 71 -2.48 11.57 -0.13
N ILE A 72 -2.60 11.13 -1.38
CA ILE A 72 -3.63 11.59 -2.31
C ILE A 72 -4.47 10.39 -2.77
N THR A 73 -5.77 10.45 -2.54
CA THR A 73 -6.75 9.46 -3.00
C THR A 73 -7.94 10.12 -3.71
N GLY A 74 -8.81 9.31 -4.22
CA GLY A 74 -10.02 9.72 -4.94
C GLY A 74 -10.41 8.67 -5.97
N THR A 75 -11.55 8.85 -6.62
CA THR A 75 -11.91 8.00 -7.76
C THR A 75 -11.12 8.44 -8.99
N ASN A 76 -11.18 9.72 -9.33
CA ASN A 76 -10.55 10.29 -10.52
C ASN A 76 -9.56 11.40 -10.18
N GLY A 77 -8.58 11.63 -11.06
CA GLY A 77 -7.62 12.73 -10.94
C GLY A 77 -6.44 12.47 -10.00
N LYS A 78 -6.35 11.31 -9.37
CA LYS A 78 -5.25 10.95 -8.46
C LYS A 78 -3.88 11.17 -9.10
N THR A 79 -3.60 10.50 -10.21
CA THR A 79 -2.31 10.52 -10.89
C THR A 79 -1.90 11.95 -11.29
N THR A 80 -2.83 12.72 -11.87
CA THR A 80 -2.56 14.11 -12.26
C THR A 80 -2.22 14.98 -11.05
N THR A 81 -3.03 14.88 -9.98
CA THR A 81 -2.81 15.67 -8.77
C THR A 81 -1.54 15.27 -8.05
N THR A 82 -1.27 13.96 -7.95
CA THR A 82 -0.06 13.44 -7.30
C THR A 82 1.20 13.88 -8.06
N SER A 83 1.20 13.75 -9.39
CA SER A 83 2.33 14.19 -10.23
C SER A 83 2.56 15.68 -10.14
N LEU A 84 1.49 16.50 -10.18
CA LEU A 84 1.61 17.95 -10.05
C LEU A 84 2.14 18.34 -8.65
N THR A 85 1.64 17.71 -7.62
CA THR A 85 2.11 17.93 -6.23
C THR A 85 3.58 17.57 -6.10
N TYR A 86 3.99 16.43 -6.68
CA TYR A 86 5.39 16.02 -6.72
C TYR A 86 6.27 17.04 -7.45
N ASP A 87 5.85 17.54 -8.61
CA ASP A 87 6.61 18.54 -9.38
C ASP A 87 6.77 19.85 -8.61
N ILE A 88 5.79 20.24 -7.81
CA ILE A 88 5.88 21.39 -6.91
C ILE A 88 6.87 21.08 -5.78
N MET A 89 6.72 19.93 -5.09
CA MET A 89 7.59 19.57 -3.97
C MET A 89 9.04 19.40 -4.41
N LYS A 90 9.30 18.85 -5.59
CA LYS A 90 10.64 18.70 -6.17
C LYS A 90 11.39 20.03 -6.32
N ARG A 91 10.69 21.15 -6.40
CA ARG A 91 11.29 22.49 -6.50
C ARG A 91 11.56 23.13 -5.14
N HIS A 92 10.93 22.65 -4.08
CA HIS A 92 10.95 23.27 -2.75
C HIS A 92 11.60 22.39 -1.67
N ALA A 93 11.46 21.08 -1.77
CA ALA A 93 12.08 20.13 -0.84
C ALA A 93 13.50 19.77 -1.28
N LYS A 94 14.35 19.38 -0.33
CA LYS A 94 15.69 18.86 -0.64
C LYS A 94 15.63 17.56 -1.43
N LYS A 95 14.65 16.72 -1.12
CA LYS A 95 14.36 15.45 -1.79
C LYS A 95 12.86 15.28 -1.89
N ALA A 96 12.35 14.93 -3.06
CA ALA A 96 10.95 14.55 -3.25
C ALA A 96 10.87 13.15 -3.86
N LEU A 97 9.93 12.35 -3.38
CA LEU A 97 9.68 10.98 -3.83
C LEU A 97 8.24 10.89 -4.36
N LEU A 98 8.05 10.26 -5.51
CA LEU A 98 6.76 9.97 -6.11
C LEU A 98 6.50 8.47 -6.04
N VAL A 99 5.45 8.04 -5.33
CA VAL A 99 5.27 6.64 -4.99
C VAL A 99 3.79 6.22 -4.93
N GLY A 100 3.56 4.93 -4.77
CA GLY A 100 2.24 4.35 -4.48
C GLY A 100 1.59 3.70 -5.69
N ASN A 101 0.31 3.94 -5.91
CA ASN A 101 -0.48 3.39 -7.03
C ASN A 101 -0.17 4.10 -8.36
N ILE A 102 1.04 4.52 -8.54
CA ILE A 102 1.63 5.16 -9.71
C ILE A 102 2.88 4.35 -10.08
N GLU A 103 3.69 4.76 -11.00
CA GLU A 103 4.79 3.97 -11.60
C GLU A 103 5.65 3.14 -10.64
N ILE A 104 5.90 3.61 -9.42
CA ILE A 104 6.83 2.96 -8.48
C ILE A 104 6.13 2.65 -7.17
N PRO A 105 6.15 1.37 -6.72
CA PRO A 105 5.66 0.99 -5.41
C PRO A 105 6.33 1.81 -4.30
N TYR A 106 5.60 2.11 -3.23
CA TYR A 106 6.13 2.91 -2.13
C TYR A 106 7.34 2.23 -1.45
N THR A 107 7.30 0.90 -1.31
CA THR A 107 8.43 0.11 -0.79
C THR A 107 9.71 0.27 -1.60
N GLY A 108 9.62 0.65 -2.88
CA GLY A 108 10.79 0.90 -3.73
C GLY A 108 11.66 2.07 -3.27
N TYR A 109 11.08 3.02 -2.54
CA TYR A 109 11.76 4.25 -2.11
C TYR A 109 11.72 4.52 -0.61
N ALA A 110 10.98 3.75 0.18
CA ALA A 110 10.79 4.03 1.60
C ALA A 110 12.11 4.14 2.38
N LEU A 111 13.09 3.28 2.09
CA LEU A 111 14.41 3.31 2.71
C LEU A 111 15.32 4.44 2.22
N GLU A 112 14.92 5.13 1.15
CA GLU A 112 15.65 6.28 0.65
C GLU A 112 15.20 7.59 1.31
N SER A 113 14.08 7.59 2.03
CA SER A 113 13.54 8.76 2.69
C SER A 113 14.38 9.15 3.90
N ASP A 114 14.45 10.44 4.15
CA ASP A 114 15.06 11.03 5.34
C ASP A 114 14.15 12.15 5.89
N LYS A 115 14.53 12.74 7.03
CA LYS A 115 13.75 13.80 7.69
C LYS A 115 13.52 15.07 6.84
N ASP A 116 14.30 15.27 5.80
CA ASP A 116 14.24 16.44 4.91
C ASP A 116 13.50 16.10 3.59
N SER A 117 13.08 14.84 3.40
CA SER A 117 12.36 14.40 2.21
C SER A 117 10.85 14.62 2.30
N VAL A 118 10.23 14.78 1.15
CA VAL A 118 8.77 14.80 0.98
C VAL A 118 8.36 13.67 0.07
N THR A 119 7.56 12.75 0.60
CA THR A 119 6.98 11.64 -0.14
C THR A 119 5.56 12.00 -0.58
N VAL A 120 5.31 12.03 -1.88
CA VAL A 120 3.98 12.26 -2.47
C VAL A 120 3.46 10.92 -2.97
N ALA A 121 2.45 10.39 -2.28
CA ALA A 121 1.93 9.06 -2.48
C ALA A 121 0.52 9.08 -3.10
N GLU A 122 0.38 8.43 -4.27
CA GLU A 122 -0.93 8.08 -4.82
C GLU A 122 -1.46 6.85 -4.10
N ILE A 123 -2.65 6.93 -3.50
CA ILE A 123 -3.23 5.85 -2.71
C ILE A 123 -4.56 5.38 -3.32
N SER A 124 -4.63 4.10 -3.68
CA SER A 124 -5.85 3.44 -4.14
C SER A 124 -6.72 2.99 -2.95
N SER A 125 -8.01 2.70 -3.22
CA SER A 125 -8.89 2.11 -2.21
C SER A 125 -8.43 0.71 -1.77
N PHE A 126 -7.82 -0.06 -2.65
CA PHE A 126 -7.30 -1.39 -2.32
C PHE A 126 -6.11 -1.34 -1.36
N GLN A 127 -5.26 -0.34 -1.50
CA GLN A 127 -4.16 -0.09 -0.56
C GLN A 127 -4.66 0.36 0.80
N LEU A 128 -5.74 1.16 0.85
CA LEU A 128 -6.36 1.62 2.10
C LEU A 128 -6.96 0.48 2.94
N GLU A 129 -7.40 -0.63 2.33
CA GLU A 129 -7.98 -1.78 3.05
C GLU A 129 -7.02 -2.41 4.08
N THR A 130 -5.74 -2.22 3.91
CA THR A 130 -4.68 -2.90 4.71
C THR A 130 -3.76 -1.92 5.43
N MET A 131 -4.20 -0.68 5.58
CA MET A 131 -3.49 0.33 6.39
C MET A 131 -3.85 0.21 7.86
N VAL A 132 -2.85 0.27 8.72
CA VAL A 132 -2.97 0.13 10.18
C VAL A 132 -2.55 1.41 10.88
N THR A 133 -1.35 1.92 10.60
CA THR A 133 -0.78 3.12 11.23
C THR A 133 -0.52 4.25 10.24
N PHE A 134 -0.82 4.05 8.97
CA PHE A 134 -0.59 5.06 7.93
C PHE A 134 -1.27 6.38 8.28
N LYS A 135 -0.44 7.40 8.47
CA LYS A 135 -0.87 8.75 8.89
C LYS A 135 -0.08 9.80 8.11
N PRO A 136 -0.50 10.11 6.89
CA PRO A 136 0.14 11.19 6.13
C PRO A 136 0.03 12.53 6.86
N HIS A 137 1.05 13.35 6.72
CA HIS A 137 1.06 14.72 7.27
C HIS A 137 0.02 15.62 6.58
N VAL A 138 -0.22 15.35 5.29
CA VAL A 138 -1.24 16.01 4.49
C VAL A 138 -2.01 14.94 3.71
N THR A 139 -3.33 15.03 3.70
CA THR A 139 -4.21 14.15 2.93
C THR A 139 -5.11 14.93 2.00
N ALA A 140 -5.39 14.35 0.83
CA ALA A 140 -6.39 14.86 -0.09
C ALA A 140 -7.29 13.73 -0.60
N ILE A 141 -8.60 13.91 -0.45
CA ILE A 141 -9.64 13.11 -1.12
C ILE A 141 -10.24 13.97 -2.22
N LEU A 142 -9.89 13.69 -3.46
CA LEU A 142 -10.25 14.57 -4.58
C LEU A 142 -11.72 14.52 -4.93
N ASN A 143 -12.26 13.33 -4.99
CA ASN A 143 -13.67 13.03 -5.27
C ASN A 143 -13.95 11.57 -4.97
N ILE A 144 -15.23 11.24 -4.77
CA ILE A 144 -15.70 9.87 -4.62
C ILE A 144 -16.93 9.71 -5.52
N THR A 145 -16.82 8.85 -6.53
CA THR A 145 -17.91 8.42 -7.39
C THR A 145 -17.94 6.89 -7.42
N PRO A 146 -19.07 6.22 -7.70
CA PRO A 146 -19.14 4.77 -7.72
C PRO A 146 -18.07 4.14 -8.61
N ASP A 147 -17.24 3.26 -8.02
CA ASP A 147 -16.18 2.52 -8.71
C ASP A 147 -15.81 1.28 -7.90
N HIS A 148 -15.28 0.24 -8.54
CA HIS A 148 -14.82 -1.00 -7.89
C HIS A 148 -15.84 -1.66 -6.95
N LEU A 149 -17.15 -1.55 -7.23
CA LEU A 149 -18.21 -2.10 -6.38
C LEU A 149 -18.27 -3.64 -6.39
N ASP A 150 -17.65 -4.27 -7.37
CA ASP A 150 -17.39 -5.70 -7.39
C ASP A 150 -16.56 -6.14 -6.19
N ARG A 151 -15.59 -5.33 -5.77
CA ARG A 151 -14.74 -5.56 -4.58
C ARG A 151 -15.34 -4.97 -3.30
N HIS A 152 -15.69 -3.69 -3.32
CA HIS A 152 -16.14 -2.98 -2.12
C HIS A 152 -17.61 -3.22 -1.76
N LYS A 153 -18.39 -3.88 -2.63
CA LYS A 153 -19.80 -4.29 -2.49
C LYS A 153 -20.78 -3.12 -2.55
N THR A 154 -20.57 -2.06 -1.78
CA THR A 154 -21.46 -0.88 -1.73
C THR A 154 -20.68 0.41 -1.87
N LEU A 155 -21.38 1.49 -2.26
CA LEU A 155 -20.78 2.82 -2.33
C LEU A 155 -20.39 3.33 -0.94
N GLU A 156 -21.18 3.02 0.09
CA GLU A 156 -20.91 3.40 1.49
C GLU A 156 -19.59 2.79 1.98
N ASN A 157 -19.34 1.51 1.69
CA ASN A 157 -18.08 0.86 2.00
C ASN A 157 -16.90 1.49 1.25
N TYR A 158 -17.09 1.81 -0.03
CA TYR A 158 -16.06 2.47 -0.83
C TYR A 158 -15.71 3.87 -0.27
N ILE A 159 -16.73 4.64 0.14
CA ILE A 159 -16.56 5.94 0.82
C ILE A 159 -15.77 5.75 2.12
N ALA A 160 -16.23 4.85 3.00
CA ALA A 160 -15.60 4.60 4.29
C ALA A 160 -14.12 4.18 4.16
N ILE A 161 -13.79 3.37 3.14
CA ILE A 161 -12.42 2.98 2.85
C ILE A 161 -11.59 4.20 2.41
N LYS A 162 -12.10 5.05 1.52
CA LYS A 162 -11.35 6.26 1.11
C LYS A 162 -11.17 7.26 2.25
N GLU A 163 -12.18 7.45 3.08
CA GLU A 163 -12.11 8.31 4.26
C GLU A 163 -11.12 7.79 5.30
N SER A 164 -10.81 6.49 5.31
CA SER A 164 -9.85 5.93 6.25
C SER A 164 -8.44 6.53 6.14
N ILE A 165 -8.10 7.18 5.03
CA ILE A 165 -6.82 7.89 4.87
C ILE A 165 -6.64 9.02 5.92
N THR A 166 -7.72 9.47 6.54
CA THR A 166 -7.72 10.57 7.53
C THR A 166 -7.87 10.10 8.98
N LYS A 167 -7.96 8.78 9.23
CA LYS A 167 -8.35 8.24 10.56
C LYS A 167 -7.25 8.24 11.61
N ASN A 168 -6.00 8.28 11.22
CA ASN A 168 -4.86 8.20 12.15
C ASN A 168 -4.27 9.56 12.50
#